data_d6d316459c809042cd4ca1fe15a5b027
#
_entry.id   d6d316459c809042cd4ca1fe15a5b027
#
_cell.length_a   1.000
_cell.length_b   1.000
_cell.length_c   1.000
_cell.angle_alpha   90.00
_cell.angle_beta   90.00
_cell.angle_gamma   90.00
#
_symmetry.space_group_name_H-M   'P 1'
#
loop_
_entity.id
_entity.type
_entity.pdbx_description
1 polymer ?
#
loop_
_entity_poly.entity_id
_entity_poly.type
_entity_poly.pdbx_seq_one_letter_code
_entity_poly.pdbx_strand_id
1 'polypeptide(L)'
;LRELVEVSHGTLRLWAHGENSAANGLAQSMGLQRHRVLWQMRRSLYSSIPDPVFPDGIRLESFAVGHDEQAMLDVNSRAFTDLPDQGTWTMDDLQQRQGEDWFDPGGLLMAWLDEPSHPSNGARELGGFHWTKVHGSTDLHDSVDDARSGTRRPGSGQHGHRAIGEVYVLAVAPPWRGSGLGRALTLAGLHHLRRRGLDQVMLYVDASNLPAIRLYEGLGFVRWDTDIMYRTPRS
;
A
#
# COMPACT_ATOMS: atom_id res chain seq x y z
N LEU A 1 25.56 10.44 -10.83
CA LEU A 1 24.93 10.70 -9.54
C LEU A 1 25.59 11.90 -8.81
N ARG A 2 26.96 12.00 -8.77
CA ARG A 2 27.66 13.17 -8.20
C ARG A 2 27.24 14.47 -8.90
N GLU A 3 27.18 14.49 -10.23
CA GLU A 3 26.70 15.63 -11.02
C GLU A 3 25.25 16.01 -10.66
N LEU A 4 24.38 15.03 -10.41
CA LEU A 4 23.00 15.29 -9.98
C LEU A 4 22.94 15.96 -8.60
N VAL A 5 23.83 15.59 -7.68
CA VAL A 5 23.92 16.23 -6.35
C VAL A 5 24.42 17.67 -6.48
N GLU A 6 25.40 17.93 -7.34
CA GLU A 6 25.97 19.25 -7.57
C GLU A 6 25.04 20.21 -8.30
N VAL A 7 24.19 19.69 -9.21
CA VAL A 7 23.26 20.50 -10.02
C VAL A 7 21.90 20.67 -9.33
N SER A 8 21.57 19.83 -8.34
CA SER A 8 20.28 19.92 -7.66
C SER A 8 20.29 21.07 -6.64
N HIS A 9 19.55 22.13 -6.94
CA HIS A 9 19.29 23.23 -6.01
C HIS A 9 18.28 22.89 -4.90
N GLY A 10 17.89 21.61 -4.76
CA GLY A 10 16.88 21.10 -3.83
C GLY A 10 17.33 19.86 -3.06
N THR A 11 16.43 19.32 -2.26
CA THR A 11 16.66 18.07 -1.54
C THR A 11 16.64 16.88 -2.51
N LEU A 12 17.78 16.29 -2.78
CA LEU A 12 17.87 15.03 -3.52
C LEU A 12 17.48 13.87 -2.60
N ARG A 13 16.61 12.97 -3.09
CA ARG A 13 16.22 11.73 -2.42
C ARG A 13 16.62 10.54 -3.27
N LEU A 14 17.26 9.55 -2.66
CA LEU A 14 17.68 8.31 -3.30
C LEU A 14 17.11 7.12 -2.53
N TRP A 15 16.43 6.22 -3.23
CA TRP A 15 15.99 4.95 -2.67
C TRP A 15 16.99 3.84 -3.01
N ALA A 16 17.35 3.05 -2.01
CA ALA A 16 18.07 1.79 -2.18
C ALA A 16 17.17 0.65 -1.73
N HIS A 17 16.96 -0.31 -2.63
CA HIS A 17 16.23 -1.54 -2.37
C HIS A 17 17.15 -2.57 -1.71
N GLY A 18 16.71 -3.15 -0.61
CA GLY A 18 17.51 -4.06 0.20
C GLY A 18 18.51 -3.39 1.12
N GLU A 19 18.97 -4.09 2.15
CA GLU A 19 20.10 -3.68 2.97
C GLU A 19 21.43 -3.91 2.22
N ASN A 20 21.77 -3.01 1.31
CA ASN A 20 22.94 -3.12 0.46
C ASN A 20 24.08 -2.23 0.97
N SER A 21 25.17 -2.86 1.42
CA SER A 21 26.37 -2.16 1.91
C SER A 21 27.00 -1.24 0.87
N ALA A 22 26.97 -1.61 -0.42
CA ALA A 22 27.50 -0.79 -1.51
C ALA A 22 26.64 0.48 -1.70
N ALA A 23 25.32 0.38 -1.62
CA ALA A 23 24.42 1.54 -1.69
C ALA A 23 24.64 2.48 -0.49
N ASN A 24 24.84 1.91 0.71
CA ASN A 24 25.16 2.70 1.91
C ASN A 24 26.51 3.42 1.77
N GLY A 25 27.56 2.71 1.34
CA GLY A 25 28.89 3.29 1.09
C GLY A 25 28.84 4.40 0.04
N LEU A 26 28.11 4.20 -1.06
CA LEU A 26 27.92 5.21 -2.11
C LEU A 26 27.18 6.45 -1.55
N ALA A 27 26.09 6.27 -0.84
CA ALA A 27 25.34 7.37 -0.23
C ALA A 27 26.22 8.19 0.72
N GLN A 28 27.00 7.53 1.59
CA GLN A 28 27.94 8.20 2.49
C GLN A 28 29.03 8.97 1.74
N SER A 29 29.63 8.37 0.69
CA SER A 29 30.66 9.03 -0.12
C SER A 29 30.16 10.29 -0.84
N MET A 30 28.86 10.45 -0.95
CA MET A 30 28.14 11.57 -1.57
C MET A 30 27.57 12.55 -0.55
N GLY A 31 27.84 12.35 0.75
CA GLY A 31 27.28 13.18 1.81
C GLY A 31 25.77 13.01 2.05
N LEU A 32 25.15 11.96 1.48
CA LEU A 32 23.75 11.67 1.71
C LEU A 32 23.54 11.01 3.07
N GLN A 33 22.50 11.40 3.77
CA GLN A 33 22.13 10.86 5.07
C GLN A 33 20.94 9.92 4.96
N ARG A 34 20.95 8.81 5.74
CA ARG A 34 19.80 7.92 5.90
C ARG A 34 18.65 8.72 6.50
N HIS A 35 17.49 8.70 5.84
CA HIS A 35 16.33 9.51 6.23
C HIS A 35 15.13 8.67 6.62
N ARG A 36 14.74 7.69 5.79
CA ARG A 36 13.61 6.79 6.05
C ARG A 36 14.00 5.35 5.80
N VAL A 37 13.37 4.46 6.53
CA VAL A 37 13.49 3.02 6.36
C VAL A 37 12.09 2.47 6.19
N LEU A 38 11.83 1.81 5.07
CA LEU A 38 10.60 1.08 4.85
C LEU A 38 10.87 -0.41 4.95
N TRP A 39 10.06 -1.10 5.71
CA TRP A 39 10.01 -2.55 5.67
C TRP A 39 9.00 -3.01 4.64
N GLN A 40 9.43 -3.85 3.72
CA GLN A 40 8.50 -4.69 2.99
C GLN A 40 8.14 -5.86 3.90
N MET A 41 6.84 -6.04 4.15
CA MET A 41 6.36 -7.20 4.89
C MET A 41 5.49 -8.06 3.98
N ARG A 42 5.54 -9.38 4.18
CA ARG A 42 4.76 -10.34 3.38
C ARG A 42 4.06 -11.36 4.26
N ARG A 43 2.95 -11.90 3.75
CA ARG A 43 2.29 -13.07 4.32
C ARG A 43 1.69 -13.95 3.23
N SER A 44 1.53 -15.25 3.53
CA SER A 44 0.76 -16.16 2.70
C SER A 44 -0.73 -15.95 2.91
N LEU A 45 -1.51 -15.99 1.81
CA LEU A 45 -2.97 -15.98 1.83
C LEU A 45 -3.58 -17.39 1.98
N TYR A 46 -2.75 -18.45 1.91
CA TYR A 46 -3.18 -19.81 2.27
C TYR A 46 -3.33 -20.01 3.79
N SER A 47 -2.56 -19.25 4.57
CA SER A 47 -2.70 -19.27 6.03
C SER A 47 -4.08 -18.78 6.45
N SER A 48 -4.58 -19.27 7.58
CA SER A 48 -5.88 -18.84 8.13
C SER A 48 -5.95 -17.31 8.25
N ILE A 49 -7.05 -16.74 7.76
CA ILE A 49 -7.37 -15.32 7.89
C ILE A 49 -8.65 -15.25 8.71
N PRO A 50 -8.61 -14.70 9.92
CA PRO A 50 -9.81 -14.51 10.74
C PRO A 50 -10.83 -13.62 10.01
N ASP A 51 -12.10 -13.79 10.32
CA ASP A 51 -13.13 -12.89 9.82
C ASP A 51 -12.97 -11.48 10.39
N PRO A 52 -13.23 -10.43 9.59
CA PRO A 52 -13.16 -9.06 10.08
C PRO A 52 -14.32 -8.78 11.04
N VAL A 53 -14.00 -8.24 12.22
CA VAL A 53 -14.97 -7.74 13.19
C VAL A 53 -14.85 -6.22 13.22
N PHE A 54 -15.84 -5.55 12.68
CA PHE A 54 -15.89 -4.08 12.67
C PHE A 54 -16.43 -3.55 13.99
N PRO A 55 -15.99 -2.36 14.43
CA PRO A 55 -16.65 -1.66 15.53
C PRO A 55 -18.14 -1.42 15.24
N ASP A 56 -18.95 -1.33 16.29
CA ASP A 56 -20.38 -1.05 16.17
C ASP A 56 -20.61 0.28 15.41
N GLY A 57 -21.64 0.30 14.58
CA GLY A 57 -21.99 1.47 13.76
C GLY A 57 -21.07 1.69 12.54
N ILE A 58 -20.27 0.69 12.18
CA ILE A 58 -19.43 0.73 10.95
C ILE A 58 -19.97 -0.24 9.93
N ARG A 59 -20.18 0.26 8.70
CA ARG A 59 -20.54 -0.53 7.51
C ARG A 59 -19.43 -0.47 6.48
N LEU A 60 -19.06 -1.65 5.96
CA LEU A 60 -18.08 -1.79 4.91
C LEU A 60 -18.77 -1.77 3.54
N GLU A 61 -18.28 -0.89 2.65
CA GLU A 61 -18.75 -0.79 1.26
C GLU A 61 -17.54 -0.73 0.32
N SER A 62 -17.73 -1.02 -0.96
CA SER A 62 -16.73 -0.75 -1.99
C SER A 62 -16.81 0.72 -2.41
N PHE A 63 -15.69 1.25 -2.86
CA PHE A 63 -15.58 2.61 -3.35
C PHE A 63 -16.49 2.88 -4.55
N ALA A 64 -17.27 3.95 -4.51
CA ALA A 64 -18.12 4.40 -5.58
C ALA A 64 -17.46 5.57 -6.35
N VAL A 65 -16.93 5.26 -7.55
CA VAL A 65 -16.27 6.26 -8.42
C VAL A 65 -17.24 7.40 -8.73
N GLY A 66 -16.74 8.63 -8.61
CA GLY A 66 -17.52 9.85 -8.81
C GLY A 66 -18.32 10.32 -7.58
N HIS A 67 -18.25 9.57 -6.47
CA HIS A 67 -19.01 9.86 -5.25
C HIS A 67 -18.16 9.92 -3.98
N ASP A 68 -17.17 9.03 -3.84
CA ASP A 68 -16.47 8.80 -2.58
C ASP A 68 -15.08 9.46 -2.51
N GLU A 69 -14.63 10.08 -3.61
CA GLU A 69 -13.28 10.64 -3.75
C GLU A 69 -12.95 11.65 -2.64
N GLN A 70 -13.85 12.60 -2.40
CA GLN A 70 -13.60 13.65 -1.42
C GLN A 70 -13.51 13.09 0.00
N ALA A 71 -14.41 12.18 0.36
CA ALA A 71 -14.40 11.54 1.69
C ALA A 71 -13.12 10.72 1.90
N MET A 72 -12.66 10.01 0.86
CA MET A 72 -11.39 9.30 0.89
C MET A 72 -10.20 10.22 1.09
N LEU A 73 -10.10 11.32 0.31
CA LEU A 73 -9.03 12.30 0.41
C LEU A 73 -9.00 13.00 1.78
N ASP A 74 -10.15 13.32 2.35
CA ASP A 74 -10.26 13.92 3.68
C ASP A 74 -9.72 12.97 4.77
N VAL A 75 -10.05 11.70 4.70
CA VAL A 75 -9.51 10.68 5.62
C VAL A 75 -8.03 10.48 5.38
N ASN A 76 -7.58 10.39 4.12
CA ASN A 76 -6.17 10.24 3.77
C ASN A 76 -5.33 11.39 4.35
N SER A 77 -5.74 12.63 4.15
CA SER A 77 -5.05 13.81 4.66
C SER A 77 -4.93 13.79 6.20
N ARG A 78 -6.02 13.46 6.89
CA ARG A 78 -6.03 13.37 8.36
C ARG A 78 -5.23 12.19 8.91
N ALA A 79 -5.25 11.07 8.20
CA ALA A 79 -4.54 9.86 8.62
C ALA A 79 -3.02 9.98 8.44
N PHE A 80 -2.57 10.73 7.43
CA PHE A 80 -1.16 10.83 7.03
C PHE A 80 -0.59 12.25 7.17
N THR A 81 -1.07 13.02 8.14
CA THR A 81 -0.62 14.41 8.40
C THR A 81 0.90 14.52 8.53
N ASP A 82 1.55 13.50 9.14
CA ASP A 82 3.00 13.48 9.35
C ASP A 82 3.79 12.89 8.17
N LEU A 83 3.09 12.46 7.11
CA LEU A 83 3.67 11.85 5.91
C LEU A 83 3.27 12.65 4.65
N PRO A 84 3.95 13.75 4.33
CA PRO A 84 3.55 14.64 3.23
C PRO A 84 3.39 13.92 1.89
N ASP A 85 4.25 12.98 1.58
CA ASP A 85 4.20 12.21 0.31
C ASP A 85 2.88 11.41 0.16
N GLN A 86 2.16 11.16 1.26
CA GLN A 86 0.88 10.43 1.29
C GLN A 86 -0.30 11.36 1.63
N GLY A 87 -0.15 12.21 2.62
CA GLY A 87 -1.23 13.04 3.17
C GLY A 87 -1.62 14.23 2.30
N THR A 88 -0.84 14.57 1.28
CA THR A 88 -1.09 15.72 0.39
C THR A 88 -1.71 15.32 -0.96
N TRP A 89 -2.27 14.12 -1.09
CA TRP A 89 -2.92 13.73 -2.33
C TRP A 89 -4.07 14.68 -2.68
N THR A 90 -4.08 15.09 -3.94
CA THR A 90 -5.12 15.91 -4.55
C THR A 90 -6.15 15.03 -5.29
N MET A 91 -7.22 15.65 -5.77
CA MET A 91 -8.19 14.98 -6.65
C MET A 91 -7.51 14.47 -7.93
N ASP A 92 -6.60 15.24 -8.51
CA ASP A 92 -5.86 14.83 -9.72
C ASP A 92 -4.97 13.62 -9.45
N ASP A 93 -4.30 13.59 -8.28
CA ASP A 93 -3.50 12.43 -7.86
C ASP A 93 -4.33 11.15 -7.72
N LEU A 94 -5.55 11.28 -7.19
CA LEU A 94 -6.47 10.16 -7.04
C LEU A 94 -6.99 9.70 -8.41
N GLN A 95 -7.43 10.63 -9.25
CA GLN A 95 -7.92 10.34 -10.60
C GLN A 95 -6.85 9.69 -11.47
N GLN A 96 -5.61 10.14 -11.38
CA GLN A 96 -4.49 9.49 -12.07
C GLN A 96 -4.37 8.02 -11.67
N ARG A 97 -4.48 7.70 -10.36
CA ARG A 97 -4.42 6.31 -9.87
C ARG A 97 -5.63 5.49 -10.25
N GLN A 98 -6.81 6.12 -10.36
CA GLN A 98 -8.02 5.48 -10.88
C GLN A 98 -7.92 5.15 -12.37
N GLY A 99 -7.10 5.86 -13.14
CA GLY A 99 -6.83 5.60 -14.55
C GLY A 99 -5.81 4.48 -14.80
N GLU A 100 -5.18 3.94 -13.77
CA GLU A 100 -4.20 2.86 -13.89
C GLU A 100 -4.87 1.50 -14.10
N ASP A 101 -4.28 0.61 -14.92
CA ASP A 101 -4.83 -0.71 -15.26
C ASP A 101 -5.08 -1.62 -14.03
N TRP A 102 -4.36 -1.39 -12.95
CA TRP A 102 -4.51 -2.15 -11.71
C TRP A 102 -5.65 -1.65 -10.81
N PHE A 103 -6.27 -0.52 -11.12
CA PHE A 103 -7.33 0.04 -10.29
C PHE A 103 -8.57 -0.86 -10.29
N ASP A 104 -8.99 -1.25 -9.09
CA ASP A 104 -10.19 -2.03 -8.85
C ASP A 104 -11.01 -1.33 -7.75
N PRO A 105 -12.14 -0.71 -8.09
CA PRO A 105 -12.99 -0.06 -7.08
C PRO A 105 -13.54 -1.06 -6.06
N GLY A 106 -13.72 -2.34 -6.43
CA GLY A 106 -14.08 -3.41 -5.51
C GLY A 106 -12.98 -3.75 -4.50
N GLY A 107 -11.74 -3.41 -4.80
CA GLY A 107 -10.57 -3.55 -3.93
C GLY A 107 -10.24 -2.32 -3.08
N LEU A 108 -10.99 -1.23 -3.24
CA LEU A 108 -10.93 -0.06 -2.37
C LEU A 108 -12.13 -0.10 -1.41
N LEU A 109 -11.88 -0.57 -0.19
CA LEU A 109 -12.86 -0.86 0.83
C LEU A 109 -13.03 0.35 1.77
N MET A 110 -14.26 0.85 1.89
CA MET A 110 -14.63 2.06 2.63
C MET A 110 -15.41 1.70 3.88
N ALA A 111 -14.94 2.12 5.05
CA ALA A 111 -15.62 1.88 6.34
C ALA A 111 -16.42 3.11 6.73
N TRP A 112 -17.71 3.11 6.40
CA TRP A 112 -18.64 4.20 6.65
C TRP A 112 -19.29 4.09 8.02
N LEU A 113 -19.57 5.23 8.65
CA LEU A 113 -20.39 5.29 9.85
C LEU A 113 -21.87 5.19 9.46
N ASP A 114 -22.63 4.38 10.19
CA ASP A 114 -24.08 4.27 9.99
C ASP A 114 -24.81 5.57 10.38
N GLU A 115 -24.32 6.22 11.46
CA GLU A 115 -24.80 7.52 11.91
C GLU A 115 -23.61 8.48 12.01
N PRO A 116 -23.61 9.61 11.32
CA PRO A 116 -22.53 10.59 11.43
C PRO A 116 -22.48 11.16 12.85
N SER A 117 -21.27 11.25 13.42
CA SER A 117 -21.02 11.78 14.76
C SER A 117 -21.47 13.24 14.91
N HIS A 118 -21.63 13.95 13.77
CA HIS A 118 -22.13 15.32 13.70
C HIS A 118 -23.11 15.46 12.54
N PRO A 119 -24.40 15.78 12.81
CA PRO A 119 -25.44 15.89 11.79
C PRO A 119 -25.37 17.16 10.93
N SER A 120 -24.17 17.63 10.60
CA SER A 120 -23.99 18.74 9.68
C SER A 120 -24.09 18.22 8.24
N ASN A 121 -25.19 18.54 7.57
CA ASN A 121 -25.48 18.40 6.13
C ASN A 121 -25.85 17.02 5.57
N GLY A 122 -26.16 16.00 6.38
CA GLY A 122 -26.55 14.68 5.84
C GLY A 122 -25.42 13.95 5.09
N ALA A 123 -24.19 14.42 5.18
CA ALA A 123 -23.02 13.78 4.58
C ALA A 123 -22.62 12.54 5.39
N ARG A 124 -22.38 11.44 4.70
CA ARG A 124 -21.82 10.21 5.30
C ARG A 124 -20.43 10.48 5.84
N GLU A 125 -20.12 9.94 7.00
CA GLU A 125 -18.78 10.06 7.60
C GLU A 125 -17.98 8.77 7.35
N LEU A 126 -16.74 8.93 6.87
CA LEU A 126 -15.82 7.83 6.62
C LEU A 126 -14.87 7.66 7.81
N GLY A 127 -14.89 6.47 8.44
CA GLY A 127 -14.00 6.13 9.55
C GLY A 127 -12.61 5.66 9.10
N GLY A 128 -12.50 5.12 7.89
CA GLY A 128 -11.25 4.63 7.34
C GLY A 128 -11.45 3.92 6.01
N PHE A 129 -10.35 3.58 5.34
CA PHE A 129 -10.39 2.80 4.10
C PHE A 129 -9.17 1.88 3.97
N HIS A 130 -9.32 0.85 3.16
CA HIS A 130 -8.24 -0.03 2.73
C HIS A 130 -8.24 -0.16 1.22
N TRP A 131 -7.23 0.37 0.57
CA TRP A 131 -7.02 0.22 -0.87
C TRP A 131 -6.06 -0.92 -1.13
N THR A 132 -6.53 -1.95 -1.82
CA THR A 132 -5.70 -3.08 -2.25
C THR A 132 -5.18 -2.84 -3.66
N LYS A 133 -4.03 -3.44 -4.00
CA LYS A 133 -3.46 -3.42 -5.35
C LYS A 133 -2.99 -4.83 -5.72
N VAL A 134 -3.05 -5.15 -7.00
CA VAL A 134 -2.52 -6.41 -7.55
C VAL A 134 -1.37 -6.08 -8.49
N HIS A 135 -0.23 -6.71 -8.29
CA HIS A 135 0.93 -6.62 -9.17
C HIS A 135 1.03 -7.91 -10.01
N GLY A 136 1.24 -7.75 -11.31
CA GLY A 136 1.28 -8.87 -12.26
C GLY A 136 -0.11 -9.31 -12.71
N SER A 137 -0.17 -10.29 -13.63
CA SER A 137 -1.42 -10.85 -14.14
C SER A 137 -1.89 -12.02 -13.27
N THR A 138 -3.17 -12.07 -12.97
CA THR A 138 -3.85 -13.22 -12.34
C THR A 138 -4.35 -14.23 -13.37
N ASP A 139 -4.22 -13.93 -14.67
CA ASP A 139 -4.73 -14.78 -15.73
C ASP A 139 -3.89 -16.05 -15.86
N LEU A 140 -4.42 -17.13 -15.30
CA LEU A 140 -3.89 -18.48 -15.47
C LEU A 140 -4.05 -18.99 -16.92
N HIS A 141 -4.66 -18.20 -17.82
CA HIS A 141 -4.95 -18.61 -19.21
C HIS A 141 -3.77 -18.44 -20.15
N ASP A 142 -2.80 -17.55 -19.87
CA ASP A 142 -1.63 -17.35 -20.76
C ASP A 142 -0.61 -18.48 -20.71
N SER A 143 -0.72 -19.41 -19.76
CA SER A 143 0.23 -20.52 -19.65
C SER A 143 -0.17 -21.78 -20.42
N VAL A 144 -1.37 -21.86 -20.99
CA VAL A 144 -1.86 -23.07 -21.69
C VAL A 144 -1.74 -22.99 -23.20
N ASP A 145 -1.77 -21.79 -23.78
CA ASP A 145 -1.66 -21.62 -25.24
C ASP A 145 -0.21 -21.65 -25.75
N ASP A 146 0.79 -21.34 -24.90
CA ASP A 146 2.20 -21.42 -25.29
C ASP A 146 2.75 -22.86 -25.34
N ALA A 147 2.03 -23.82 -24.78
CA ALA A 147 2.38 -25.24 -24.85
C ALA A 147 2.00 -25.93 -26.18
N ARG A 148 1.17 -25.27 -27.02
CA ARG A 148 0.70 -25.80 -28.30
C ARG A 148 1.46 -25.29 -29.53
N SER A 149 2.20 -24.18 -29.42
CA SER A 149 3.09 -23.70 -30.49
C SER A 149 4.53 -24.15 -30.21
N GLY A 150 4.93 -25.29 -30.82
CA GLY A 150 6.20 -25.99 -30.59
C GLY A 150 7.46 -25.25 -31.04
N THR A 151 7.70 -23.99 -30.67
CA THR A 151 8.94 -23.25 -30.92
C THR A 151 9.55 -22.72 -29.63
N ARG A 152 10.08 -23.64 -28.81
CA ARG A 152 10.91 -23.28 -27.66
C ARG A 152 12.27 -22.79 -28.15
N ARG A 153 12.56 -21.48 -28.01
CA ARG A 153 13.94 -20.98 -27.99
C ARG A 153 14.56 -21.29 -26.62
N PRO A 154 15.72 -22.00 -26.54
CA PRO A 154 16.40 -22.18 -25.26
C PRO A 154 17.11 -20.88 -24.89
N GLY A 155 16.72 -20.27 -23.78
CA GLY A 155 17.47 -19.15 -23.19
C GLY A 155 16.70 -17.99 -22.57
N SER A 156 15.38 -17.90 -22.65
CA SER A 156 14.62 -16.90 -21.92
C SER A 156 13.89 -17.54 -20.71
N GLY A 157 14.53 -17.51 -19.57
CA GLY A 157 13.88 -17.82 -18.30
C GLY A 157 12.81 -16.77 -17.99
N GLN A 158 11.66 -16.85 -18.65
CA GLN A 158 10.45 -16.16 -18.17
C GLN A 158 9.98 -16.93 -16.93
N HIS A 159 10.50 -16.53 -15.77
CA HIS A 159 9.79 -16.76 -14.53
C HIS A 159 8.58 -15.81 -14.60
N GLY A 160 7.44 -16.34 -15.01
CA GLY A 160 6.16 -15.65 -14.87
C GLY A 160 6.05 -15.22 -13.41
N HIS A 161 6.19 -13.90 -13.15
CA HIS A 161 6.04 -13.38 -11.80
C HIS A 161 4.60 -13.66 -11.38
N ARG A 162 4.42 -14.62 -10.46
CA ARG A 162 3.10 -14.86 -9.85
C ARG A 162 2.56 -13.54 -9.33
N ALA A 163 1.32 -13.25 -9.67
CA ALA A 163 0.65 -12.05 -9.17
C ALA A 163 0.71 -12.00 -7.65
N ILE A 164 1.00 -10.83 -7.10
CA ILE A 164 1.04 -10.60 -5.65
C ILE A 164 0.11 -9.46 -5.29
N GLY A 165 -0.68 -9.65 -4.22
CA GLY A 165 -1.52 -8.59 -3.65
C GLY A 165 -0.68 -7.60 -2.84
N GLU A 166 -1.20 -6.39 -2.69
CA GLU A 166 -0.61 -5.37 -1.82
C GLU A 166 -1.68 -4.71 -0.97
N VAL A 167 -1.39 -4.51 0.32
CA VAL A 167 -2.03 -3.49 1.15
C VAL A 167 -1.44 -2.15 0.71
N TYR A 168 -2.05 -1.55 -0.33
CA TYR A 168 -1.49 -0.37 -0.98
C TYR A 168 -1.61 0.87 -0.09
N VAL A 169 -2.83 1.14 0.41
CA VAL A 169 -3.07 2.20 1.41
C VAL A 169 -4.05 1.70 2.45
N LEU A 170 -3.68 1.81 3.72
CA LEU A 170 -4.58 1.62 4.85
C LEU A 170 -4.64 2.91 5.67
N ALA A 171 -5.79 3.56 5.70
CA ALA A 171 -6.01 4.79 6.44
C ALA A 171 -7.14 4.62 7.46
N VAL A 172 -6.91 5.11 8.67
CA VAL A 172 -7.90 5.16 9.75
C VAL A 172 -7.96 6.59 10.27
N ALA A 173 -9.14 7.17 10.23
CA ALA A 173 -9.36 8.53 10.74
C ALA A 173 -8.96 8.61 12.23
N PRO A 174 -8.36 9.71 12.70
CA PRO A 174 -7.84 9.83 14.06
C PRO A 174 -8.80 9.40 15.18
N PRO A 175 -10.12 9.72 15.14
CA PRO A 175 -11.06 9.29 16.18
C PRO A 175 -11.23 7.76 16.28
N TRP A 176 -10.94 7.03 15.21
CA TRP A 176 -11.10 5.58 15.10
C TRP A 176 -9.81 4.80 15.33
N ARG A 177 -8.71 5.48 15.65
CA ARG A 177 -7.45 4.81 16.00
C ARG A 177 -7.61 4.08 17.34
N GLY A 178 -7.10 2.85 17.40
CA GLY A 178 -7.21 2.00 18.60
C GLY A 178 -8.56 1.27 18.76
N SER A 179 -9.58 1.55 17.95
CA SER A 179 -10.90 0.90 18.00
C SER A 179 -10.95 -0.52 17.41
N GLY A 180 -9.87 -0.98 16.78
CA GLY A 180 -9.87 -2.24 16.01
C GLY A 180 -10.20 -2.05 14.52
N LEU A 181 -10.63 -0.87 14.07
CA LEU A 181 -11.01 -0.60 12.68
C LEU A 181 -9.90 -0.93 11.68
N GLY A 182 -8.66 -0.54 11.98
CA GLY A 182 -7.52 -0.84 11.11
C GLY A 182 -7.29 -2.34 10.92
N ARG A 183 -7.49 -3.14 11.98
CA ARG A 183 -7.42 -4.61 11.91
C ARG A 183 -8.55 -5.18 11.05
N ALA A 184 -9.78 -4.72 11.26
CA ALA A 184 -10.95 -5.17 10.50
C ALA A 184 -10.80 -4.85 9.01
N LEU A 185 -10.39 -3.64 8.65
CA LEU A 185 -10.12 -3.22 7.27
C LEU A 185 -9.00 -4.05 6.63
N THR A 186 -7.90 -4.32 7.37
CA THR A 186 -6.82 -5.17 6.85
C THR A 186 -7.34 -6.57 6.55
N LEU A 187 -8.08 -7.19 7.47
CA LEU A 187 -8.66 -8.52 7.28
C LEU A 187 -9.61 -8.56 6.09
N ALA A 188 -10.47 -7.56 5.94
CA ALA A 188 -11.39 -7.46 4.80
C ALA A 188 -10.63 -7.42 3.45
N GLY A 189 -9.56 -6.63 3.36
CA GLY A 189 -8.70 -6.59 2.18
C GLY A 189 -7.94 -7.90 1.92
N LEU A 190 -7.47 -8.58 2.96
CA LEU A 190 -6.86 -9.92 2.82
C LEU A 190 -7.85 -10.93 2.26
N HIS A 191 -9.11 -10.91 2.73
CA HIS A 191 -10.17 -11.74 2.18
C HIS A 191 -10.48 -11.38 0.72
N HIS A 192 -10.50 -10.08 0.38
CA HIS A 192 -10.68 -9.63 -1.00
C HIS A 192 -9.57 -10.19 -1.91
N LEU A 193 -8.31 -9.99 -1.55
CA LEU A 193 -7.16 -10.47 -2.34
C LEU A 193 -7.16 -12.01 -2.47
N ARG A 194 -7.51 -12.75 -1.41
CA ARG A 194 -7.65 -14.21 -1.46
C ARG A 194 -8.75 -14.66 -2.42
N ARG A 195 -9.92 -13.99 -2.42
CA ARG A 195 -10.99 -14.27 -3.39
C ARG A 195 -10.59 -14.00 -4.83
N ARG A 196 -9.63 -13.09 -5.06
CA ARG A 196 -9.00 -12.83 -6.36
C ARG A 196 -8.00 -13.93 -6.79
N GLY A 197 -7.83 -14.98 -5.99
CA GLY A 197 -6.96 -16.11 -6.30
C GLY A 197 -5.47 -15.86 -6.01
N LEU A 198 -5.13 -14.85 -5.24
CA LEU A 198 -3.74 -14.55 -4.90
C LEU A 198 -3.23 -15.43 -3.77
N ASP A 199 -1.96 -15.85 -3.88
CA ASP A 199 -1.29 -16.72 -2.92
C ASP A 199 -0.57 -15.94 -1.82
N GLN A 200 -0.15 -14.72 -2.12
CA GLN A 200 0.66 -13.87 -1.25
C GLN A 200 0.17 -12.42 -1.29
N VAL A 201 0.45 -11.74 -0.21
CA VAL A 201 0.23 -10.30 -0.08
C VAL A 201 1.47 -9.66 0.55
N MET A 202 1.79 -8.46 0.07
CA MET A 202 2.84 -7.61 0.62
C MET A 202 2.29 -6.26 1.08
N LEU A 203 3.10 -5.55 1.83
CA LEU A 203 2.90 -4.14 2.17
C LEU A 203 4.24 -3.46 2.42
N TYR A 204 4.23 -2.13 2.39
CA TYR A 204 5.33 -1.31 2.86
C TYR A 204 4.91 -0.53 4.11
N VAL A 205 5.77 -0.51 5.11
CA VAL A 205 5.54 0.21 6.37
C VAL A 205 6.81 0.92 6.81
N ASP A 206 6.67 2.15 7.29
CA ASP A 206 7.81 2.86 7.88
C ASP A 206 8.27 2.14 9.15
N ALA A 207 9.58 1.89 9.27
CA ALA A 207 10.16 1.19 10.42
C ALA A 207 9.92 1.91 11.76
N SER A 208 9.59 3.20 11.74
CA SER A 208 9.20 3.97 12.91
C SER A 208 7.72 3.83 13.28
N ASN A 209 6.87 3.30 12.39
CA ASN A 209 5.44 3.12 12.63
C ASN A 209 5.16 1.83 13.42
N LEU A 210 5.57 1.83 14.69
CA LEU A 210 5.42 0.67 15.57
C LEU A 210 3.96 0.18 15.72
N PRO A 211 2.93 1.05 15.79
CA PRO A 211 1.54 0.58 15.84
C PRO A 211 1.13 -0.24 14.61
N ALA A 212 1.48 0.22 13.41
CA ALA A 212 1.17 -0.50 12.17
C ALA A 212 1.96 -1.81 12.08
N ILE A 213 3.24 -1.81 12.45
CA ILE A 213 4.08 -3.03 12.47
C ILE A 213 3.44 -4.09 13.37
N ARG A 214 3.06 -3.74 14.61
CA ARG A 214 2.39 -4.67 15.54
C ARG A 214 1.08 -5.22 14.98
N LEU A 215 0.30 -4.37 14.29
CA LEU A 215 -0.92 -4.79 13.61
C LEU A 215 -0.61 -5.87 12.57
N TYR A 216 0.35 -5.63 11.69
CA TYR A 216 0.68 -6.54 10.61
C TYR A 216 1.33 -7.83 11.10
N GLU A 217 2.25 -7.76 12.07
CA GLU A 217 2.83 -8.95 12.73
C GLU A 217 1.73 -9.80 13.39
N GLY A 218 0.77 -9.16 14.09
CA GLY A 218 -0.38 -9.84 14.69
C GLY A 218 -1.36 -10.44 13.68
N LEU A 219 -1.20 -10.10 12.37
CA LEU A 219 -1.91 -10.67 11.24
C LEU A 219 -1.06 -11.66 10.43
N GLY A 220 0.12 -12.03 10.93
CA GLY A 220 0.99 -13.03 10.32
C GLY A 220 1.87 -12.50 9.16
N PHE A 221 2.02 -11.19 9.03
CA PHE A 221 3.04 -10.64 8.16
C PHE A 221 4.42 -10.77 8.81
N VAL A 222 5.42 -11.05 7.99
CA VAL A 222 6.82 -11.09 8.42
C VAL A 222 7.62 -10.10 7.57
N ARG A 223 8.66 -9.52 8.15
CA ARG A 223 9.60 -8.67 7.41
C ARG A 223 10.28 -9.51 6.33
N TRP A 224 10.20 -9.03 5.09
CA TRP A 224 10.76 -9.69 3.91
C TRP A 224 11.99 -8.97 3.40
N ASP A 225 11.91 -7.64 3.29
CA ASP A 225 12.97 -6.80 2.76
C ASP A 225 12.95 -5.41 3.42
N THR A 226 13.94 -4.59 3.12
CA THR A 226 14.08 -3.24 3.68
C THR A 226 14.54 -2.27 2.61
N ASP A 227 13.76 -1.22 2.39
CA ASP A 227 14.14 -0.12 1.53
C ASP A 227 14.64 1.07 2.37
N ILE A 228 15.72 1.70 1.93
CA ILE A 228 16.32 2.82 2.63
C ILE A 228 16.30 4.05 1.73
N MET A 229 15.69 5.12 2.24
CA MET A 229 15.77 6.43 1.61
C MET A 229 16.92 7.25 2.21
N TYR A 230 17.80 7.69 1.34
CA TYR A 230 18.84 8.67 1.66
C TYR A 230 18.44 10.04 1.11
N ARG A 231 18.87 11.10 1.77
CA ARG A 231 18.67 12.48 1.30
C ARG A 231 19.90 13.33 1.53
N THR A 232 20.03 14.42 0.76
CA THR A 232 20.98 15.49 1.08
C THR A 232 20.64 16.13 2.43
N PRO A 233 21.64 16.50 3.26
CA PRO A 233 21.38 17.29 4.45
C PRO A 233 20.57 18.55 4.11
N ARG A 234 19.70 18.99 5.01
CA ARG A 234 19.12 20.34 4.89
C ARG A 234 20.21 21.35 5.24
N SER A 235 20.46 22.27 4.34
CA SER A 235 21.25 23.48 4.62
C SER A 235 20.56 24.32 5.68
#